data_4ca89e7aca0d2db4cf75fc96b6211b71
#
_entry.id   4ca89e7aca0d2db4cf75fc96b6211b71
#
_cell.length_a   1.000
_cell.length_b   1.000
_cell.length_c   1.000
_cell.angle_alpha   90.00
_cell.angle_beta   90.00
_cell.angle_gamma   90.00
#
_symmetry.space_group_name_H-M   'P 1'
#
loop_
_entity.id
_entity.type
_entity.pdbx_description
1 polymer ?
#
loop_
_entity_poly.entity_id
_entity_poly.type
_entity_poly.pdbx_seq_one_letter_code
_entity_poly.pdbx_strand_id
1 'polypeptide(L)'
;MEYLLKSGILYAQDQTKPLARIKSCFYSPKKQILSWDNTLLCRAQVQHRKGAPEGNAPHCKEYILEDAQGAPLAVARPQYAQDAQPTWDDWSLCHMPRVDHATITFKGCAYRLVMHNSQNYSLLDSNGSVAVQVLHRGVAGGWDIQDQSQHSPCFLCGLFAFCRYMERENEFPVV
;
A
#
# COMPACT_ATOMS: atom_id res chain seq x y z
N MET A 1 -0.43 -18.54 4.03
CA MET A 1 -1.08 -18.76 2.72
C MET A 1 -0.32 -18.04 1.63
N GLU A 2 -0.35 -18.55 0.42
CA GLU A 2 0.33 -17.95 -0.72
C GLU A 2 -0.70 -17.52 -1.77
N TYR A 3 -0.48 -16.34 -2.35
CA TYR A 3 -1.35 -15.75 -3.36
C TYR A 3 -0.50 -15.22 -4.52
N LEU A 4 -1.11 -15.17 -5.70
CA LEU A 4 -0.56 -14.52 -6.88
C LEU A 4 -1.40 -13.28 -7.22
N LEU A 5 -0.77 -12.11 -7.30
CA LEU A 5 -1.37 -10.91 -7.85
C LEU A 5 -0.80 -10.65 -9.25
N LYS A 6 -1.60 -10.80 -10.28
CA LYS A 6 -1.21 -10.57 -11.68
C LYS A 6 -2.27 -9.78 -12.42
N SER A 7 -1.85 -8.75 -13.16
CA SER A 7 -2.75 -7.85 -13.90
C SER A 7 -3.89 -7.27 -13.05
N GLY A 8 -3.60 -7.00 -11.77
CA GLY A 8 -4.58 -6.49 -10.82
C GLY A 8 -5.58 -7.51 -10.29
N ILE A 9 -5.39 -8.80 -10.56
CA ILE A 9 -6.25 -9.88 -10.08
C ILE A 9 -5.49 -10.71 -9.06
N LEU A 10 -6.11 -10.93 -7.90
CA LEU A 10 -5.60 -11.75 -6.80
C LEU A 10 -6.15 -13.18 -6.93
N TYR A 11 -5.24 -14.14 -6.96
CA TYR A 11 -5.54 -15.59 -6.98
C TYR A 11 -4.95 -16.25 -5.72
N ALA A 12 -5.62 -17.25 -5.16
CA ALA A 12 -4.93 -18.19 -4.27
C ALA A 12 -4.02 -19.09 -5.12
N GLN A 13 -2.85 -19.47 -4.59
CA GLN A 13 -1.85 -20.17 -5.37
C GLN A 13 -2.35 -21.51 -5.92
N ASP A 14 -3.22 -22.19 -5.16
CA ASP A 14 -3.79 -23.50 -5.50
C ASP A 14 -5.11 -23.42 -6.28
N GLN A 15 -5.60 -22.21 -6.54
CA GLN A 15 -6.91 -22.01 -7.12
C GLN A 15 -6.82 -21.31 -8.48
N THR A 16 -7.48 -21.91 -9.46
CA THR A 16 -7.67 -21.26 -10.77
C THR A 16 -8.67 -20.12 -10.73
N LYS A 17 -9.50 -20.07 -9.65
CA LYS A 17 -10.56 -19.06 -9.50
C LYS A 17 -10.01 -17.80 -8.80
N PRO A 18 -10.18 -16.62 -9.40
CA PRO A 18 -9.74 -15.37 -8.79
C PRO A 18 -10.58 -15.02 -7.55
N LEU A 19 -9.93 -14.42 -6.55
CA LEU A 19 -10.54 -14.02 -5.28
C LEU A 19 -11.03 -12.58 -5.29
N ALA A 20 -10.22 -11.68 -5.87
CA ALA A 20 -10.52 -10.27 -5.95
C ALA A 20 -9.77 -9.62 -7.11
N ARG A 21 -10.20 -8.43 -7.50
CA ARG A 21 -9.49 -7.62 -8.50
C ARG A 21 -9.40 -6.16 -8.10
N ILE A 22 -8.29 -5.54 -8.46
CA ILE A 22 -8.04 -4.11 -8.28
C ILE A 22 -8.38 -3.40 -9.58
N LYS A 23 -9.33 -2.47 -9.53
CA LYS A 23 -9.69 -1.59 -10.64
C LYS A 23 -9.17 -0.18 -10.37
N SER A 24 -8.35 0.34 -11.27
CA SER A 24 -7.88 1.73 -11.22
C SER A 24 -8.94 2.68 -11.76
N CYS A 25 -9.12 3.82 -11.12
CA CYS A 25 -9.92 4.91 -11.66
C CYS A 25 -9.05 5.77 -12.58
N PHE A 26 -9.52 6.11 -13.78
CA PHE A 26 -8.69 6.64 -14.87
C PHE A 26 -8.00 7.98 -14.56
N TYR A 27 -8.58 8.85 -13.77
CA TYR A 27 -8.04 10.18 -13.42
C TYR A 27 -7.86 10.38 -11.90
N SER A 28 -7.76 9.30 -11.13
CA SER A 28 -7.71 9.38 -9.67
C SER A 28 -6.76 8.34 -9.12
N PRO A 29 -6.02 8.64 -8.04
CA PRO A 29 -5.24 7.64 -7.32
C PRO A 29 -6.13 6.57 -6.66
N LYS A 30 -7.46 6.77 -6.65
CA LYS A 30 -8.40 5.80 -6.06
C LYS A 30 -8.35 4.46 -6.76
N LYS A 31 -8.39 3.39 -5.96
CA LYS A 31 -8.51 2.00 -6.40
C LYS A 31 -9.79 1.41 -5.84
N GLN A 32 -10.55 0.72 -6.67
CA GLN A 32 -11.67 -0.11 -6.25
C GLN A 32 -11.20 -1.56 -6.16
N ILE A 33 -11.52 -2.23 -5.09
CA ILE A 33 -11.25 -3.65 -4.91
C ILE A 33 -12.61 -4.35 -4.98
N LEU A 34 -12.73 -5.19 -5.99
CA LEU A 34 -13.98 -5.88 -6.34
C LEU A 34 -13.80 -7.37 -6.12
N SER A 35 -14.86 -8.05 -5.72
CA SER A 35 -14.95 -9.51 -5.81
C SER A 35 -15.02 -9.96 -7.27
N TRP A 36 -15.03 -11.26 -7.50
CA TRP A 36 -15.11 -11.81 -8.86
C TRP A 36 -16.44 -11.48 -9.56
N ASP A 37 -17.54 -11.42 -8.83
CA ASP A 37 -18.87 -11.04 -9.33
C ASP A 37 -19.08 -9.53 -9.50
N ASN A 38 -18.01 -8.74 -9.41
CA ASN A 38 -18.01 -7.28 -9.48
C ASN A 38 -18.63 -6.54 -8.29
N THR A 39 -18.91 -7.22 -7.19
CA THR A 39 -19.34 -6.55 -5.97
C THR A 39 -18.18 -5.75 -5.37
N LEU A 40 -18.42 -4.51 -4.98
CA LEU A 40 -17.42 -3.67 -4.33
C LEU A 40 -17.14 -4.21 -2.93
N LEU A 41 -15.88 -4.60 -2.67
CA LEU A 41 -15.42 -5.04 -1.36
C LEU A 41 -14.89 -3.88 -0.54
N CYS A 42 -14.02 -3.07 -1.15
CA CYS A 42 -13.40 -1.92 -0.48
C CYS A 42 -12.80 -0.95 -1.51
N ARG A 43 -12.36 0.23 -1.01
CA ARG A 43 -11.68 1.25 -1.80
C ARG A 43 -10.38 1.64 -1.13
N ALA A 44 -9.31 1.78 -1.90
CA ALA A 44 -8.08 2.38 -1.44
C ALA A 44 -7.91 3.77 -2.06
N GLN A 45 -7.51 4.75 -1.27
CA GLN A 45 -7.29 6.13 -1.72
C GLN A 45 -6.18 6.81 -0.94
N VAL A 46 -5.63 7.86 -1.54
CA VAL A 46 -4.72 8.81 -0.88
C VAL A 46 -5.54 10.04 -0.50
N GLN A 47 -5.40 10.51 0.71
CA GLN A 47 -6.00 11.76 1.15
C GLN A 47 -5.02 12.61 1.97
N HIS A 48 -5.32 13.89 2.09
CA HIS A 48 -4.58 14.78 2.96
C HIS A 48 -4.90 14.44 4.43
N ARG A 49 -3.86 14.35 5.27
CA ARG A 49 -4.01 14.03 6.68
C ARG A 49 -4.62 15.23 7.43
N LYS A 50 -5.66 14.99 8.22
CA LYS A 50 -6.27 16.03 9.05
C LYS A 50 -5.25 16.64 10.00
N GLY A 51 -5.16 17.98 10.01
CA GLY A 51 -4.24 18.72 10.86
C GLY A 51 -2.78 18.74 10.40
N ALA A 52 -2.46 18.13 9.25
CA ALA A 52 -1.16 18.31 8.63
C ALA A 52 -1.07 19.68 7.92
N PRO A 53 0.15 20.24 7.75
CA PRO A 53 0.37 21.44 6.95
C PRO A 53 -0.14 21.26 5.53
N GLU A 54 -0.54 22.35 4.88
CA GLU A 54 -0.89 22.30 3.45
C GLU A 54 0.35 21.88 2.63
N GLY A 55 0.15 20.98 1.67
CA GLY A 55 1.22 20.52 0.80
C GLY A 55 1.03 19.10 0.29
N ASN A 56 1.87 18.71 -0.65
CA ASN A 56 1.88 17.38 -1.25
C ASN A 56 2.96 16.45 -0.68
N ALA A 57 3.67 16.88 0.35
CA ALA A 57 4.71 16.06 0.98
C ALA A 57 4.12 14.76 1.57
N PRO A 58 4.86 13.64 1.56
CA PRO A 58 4.39 12.36 2.08
C PRO A 58 3.84 12.41 3.51
N HIS A 59 4.47 13.16 4.41
CA HIS A 59 4.00 13.31 5.81
C HIS A 59 2.66 14.06 5.95
N CYS A 60 2.22 14.77 4.89
CA CYS A 60 0.92 15.42 4.83
C CYS A 60 -0.19 14.51 4.33
N LYS A 61 0.15 13.28 3.92
CA LYS A 61 -0.77 12.32 3.31
C LYS A 61 -1.02 11.14 4.23
N GLU A 62 -2.15 10.48 4.01
CA GLU A 62 -2.43 9.15 4.50
C GLU A 62 -3.11 8.34 3.42
N TYR A 63 -2.86 7.03 3.42
CA TYR A 63 -3.51 6.07 2.55
C TYR A 63 -4.61 5.38 3.33
N ILE A 64 -5.82 5.37 2.81
CA ILE A 64 -6.98 4.81 3.49
C ILE A 64 -7.54 3.67 2.68
N LEU A 65 -7.82 2.57 3.36
CA LEU A 65 -8.65 1.49 2.87
C LEU A 65 -10.01 1.62 3.56
N GLU A 66 -11.07 1.79 2.78
CA GLU A 66 -12.44 1.93 3.24
C GLU A 66 -13.25 0.70 2.79
N ASP A 67 -14.24 0.30 3.57
CA ASP A 67 -15.22 -0.70 3.14
C ASP A 67 -16.15 -0.15 2.05
N ALA A 68 -17.11 -0.96 1.61
CA ALA A 68 -18.09 -0.55 0.60
C ALA A 68 -18.98 0.61 1.06
N GLN A 69 -19.16 0.78 2.36
CA GLN A 69 -19.97 1.82 3.01
C GLN A 69 -19.18 3.11 3.28
N GLY A 70 -17.86 3.08 3.08
CA GLY A 70 -16.96 4.21 3.32
C GLY A 70 -16.40 4.27 4.75
N ALA A 71 -16.58 3.23 5.56
CA ALA A 71 -15.95 3.15 6.87
C ALA A 71 -14.47 2.73 6.73
N PRO A 72 -13.54 3.37 7.47
CA PRO A 72 -12.13 3.07 7.38
C PRO A 72 -11.81 1.69 7.95
N LEU A 73 -11.22 0.82 7.12
CA LEU A 73 -10.72 -0.50 7.50
C LEU A 73 -9.25 -0.45 7.93
N ALA A 74 -8.45 0.32 7.18
CA ALA A 74 -7.04 0.51 7.47
C ALA A 74 -6.59 1.92 7.09
N VAL A 75 -5.65 2.45 7.88
CA VAL A 75 -5.00 3.74 7.62
C VAL A 75 -3.50 3.55 7.64
N ALA A 76 -2.81 3.97 6.57
CA ALA A 76 -1.37 3.93 6.45
C ALA A 76 -0.80 5.35 6.37
N ARG A 77 0.25 5.62 7.13
CA ARG A 77 0.96 6.90 7.15
C ARG A 77 2.38 6.70 6.65
N PRO A 78 2.69 7.22 5.45
CA PRO A 78 4.04 7.13 4.90
C PRO A 78 5.02 7.94 5.74
N GLN A 79 6.24 7.45 5.85
CA GLN A 79 7.32 8.06 6.62
C GLN A 79 8.62 8.04 5.82
N TYR A 80 9.49 9.00 6.10
CA TYR A 80 10.79 9.10 5.47
C TYR A 80 11.79 8.08 6.04
N ALA A 81 12.77 7.70 5.21
CA ALA A 81 13.81 6.73 5.53
C ALA A 81 14.65 7.13 6.77
N GLN A 82 14.78 8.42 7.04
CA GLN A 82 15.43 8.95 8.22
C GLN A 82 14.38 9.50 9.16
N ASP A 83 14.43 9.13 10.43
CA ASP A 83 13.53 9.63 11.49
C ASP A 83 13.70 11.13 11.78
N ALA A 84 14.76 11.76 11.26
CA ALA A 84 14.90 13.20 11.25
C ALA A 84 13.84 13.77 10.28
N GLN A 85 12.85 14.49 10.81
CA GLN A 85 12.02 15.35 9.97
C GLN A 85 12.98 16.34 9.28
N PRO A 86 13.20 16.19 7.96
CA PRO A 86 14.06 17.13 7.27
C PRO A 86 13.41 18.49 7.40
N THR A 87 14.12 19.45 7.97
CA THR A 87 13.73 20.85 7.86
C THR A 87 13.80 21.22 6.39
N TRP A 88 12.90 22.05 5.90
CA TRP A 88 12.85 22.48 4.50
C TRP A 88 14.19 23.06 4.00
N ASP A 89 15.03 23.55 4.93
CA ASP A 89 16.34 24.13 4.67
C ASP A 89 17.44 23.09 4.38
N ASP A 90 17.21 21.81 4.76
CA ASP A 90 18.19 20.72 4.56
C ASP A 90 17.99 19.98 3.23
N TRP A 91 16.97 20.33 2.45
CA TRP A 91 16.70 19.68 1.17
C TRP A 91 17.47 20.33 0.05
N SER A 92 18.49 19.65 -0.45
CA SER A 92 18.99 19.99 -1.78
C SER A 92 17.85 19.81 -2.78
N LEU A 93 17.67 20.75 -3.70
CA LEU A 93 16.66 20.74 -4.74
C LEU A 93 16.60 19.44 -5.58
N CYS A 94 17.57 18.55 -5.39
CA CYS A 94 17.76 17.34 -6.18
C CYS A 94 17.47 16.03 -5.43
N HIS A 95 17.24 16.03 -4.10
CA HIS A 95 17.12 14.80 -3.33
C HIS A 95 16.05 14.94 -2.24
N MET A 96 14.82 14.64 -2.60
CA MET A 96 13.78 14.45 -1.58
C MET A 96 14.10 13.21 -0.75
N PRO A 97 13.87 13.23 0.59
CA PRO A 97 14.04 12.04 1.40
C PRO A 97 13.10 10.96 0.90
N ARG A 98 13.65 9.74 0.80
CA ARG A 98 12.91 8.59 0.33
C ARG A 98 11.88 8.15 1.36
N VAL A 99 10.66 7.86 0.91
CA VAL A 99 9.67 7.14 1.71
C VAL A 99 9.98 5.64 1.61
N ASP A 100 10.40 5.02 2.70
CA ASP A 100 10.76 3.61 2.73
C ASP A 100 9.86 2.77 3.64
N HIS A 101 9.03 3.40 4.46
CA HIS A 101 8.09 2.69 5.31
C HIS A 101 6.80 3.50 5.54
N ALA A 102 5.77 2.80 6.04
CA ALA A 102 4.54 3.40 6.52
C ALA A 102 4.06 2.67 7.78
N THR A 103 3.52 3.42 8.73
CA THR A 103 2.79 2.83 9.86
C THR A 103 1.35 2.56 9.43
N ILE A 104 0.85 1.34 9.66
CA ILE A 104 -0.52 0.95 9.32
C ILE A 104 -1.28 0.59 10.58
N THR A 105 -2.49 1.13 10.70
CA THR A 105 -3.47 0.67 11.69
C THR A 105 -4.55 -0.12 10.96
N PHE A 106 -4.76 -1.38 11.35
CA PHE A 106 -5.78 -2.26 10.77
C PHE A 106 -6.45 -3.07 11.88
N LYS A 107 -7.77 -2.97 12.00
CA LYS A 107 -8.57 -3.65 13.05
C LYS A 107 -8.03 -3.46 14.49
N GLY A 108 -7.52 -2.27 14.79
CA GLY A 108 -6.95 -1.95 16.09
C GLY A 108 -5.51 -2.44 16.30
N CYS A 109 -4.94 -3.20 15.38
CA CYS A 109 -3.55 -3.64 15.40
C CYS A 109 -2.65 -2.66 14.64
N ALA A 110 -1.44 -2.44 15.15
CA ALA A 110 -0.42 -1.64 14.50
C ALA A 110 0.54 -2.54 13.71
N TYR A 111 0.85 -2.10 12.50
CA TYR A 111 1.80 -2.75 11.59
C TYR A 111 2.79 -1.71 11.04
N ARG A 112 3.93 -2.19 10.56
CA ARG A 112 4.88 -1.40 9.79
C ARG A 112 5.06 -2.01 8.41
N LEU A 113 4.67 -1.28 7.37
CA LEU A 113 4.95 -1.64 5.97
C LEU A 113 6.33 -1.11 5.61
N VAL A 114 7.23 -1.98 5.21
CA VAL A 114 8.61 -1.65 4.82
C VAL A 114 8.79 -1.90 3.33
N MET A 115 9.33 -0.91 2.63
CA MET A 115 9.70 -1.00 1.23
C MET A 115 11.20 -1.31 1.12
N HIS A 116 11.57 -2.54 0.71
CA HIS A 116 12.96 -2.93 0.49
C HIS A 116 13.50 -2.36 -0.82
N ASN A 117 12.65 -2.33 -1.84
CA ASN A 117 12.88 -1.68 -3.12
C ASN A 117 11.51 -1.39 -3.78
N SER A 118 11.49 -0.80 -4.99
CA SER A 118 10.24 -0.46 -5.70
C SER A 118 9.31 -1.65 -5.99
N GLN A 119 9.75 -2.88 -5.75
CA GLN A 119 9.03 -4.09 -6.12
C GLN A 119 8.81 -5.08 -4.97
N ASN A 120 9.52 -4.91 -3.82
CA ASN A 120 9.46 -5.85 -2.72
C ASN A 120 9.16 -5.14 -1.41
N TYR A 121 8.19 -5.70 -0.66
CA TYR A 121 7.69 -5.10 0.57
C TYR A 121 7.45 -6.17 1.64
N SER A 122 7.55 -5.76 2.91
CA SER A 122 7.17 -6.59 4.06
C SER A 122 6.23 -5.81 4.98
N LEU A 123 5.16 -6.44 5.41
CA LEU A 123 4.32 -5.96 6.50
C LEU A 123 4.77 -6.64 7.79
N LEU A 124 5.23 -5.86 8.75
CA LEU A 124 5.68 -6.34 10.06
C LEU A 124 4.59 -6.08 11.10
N ASP A 125 4.38 -7.02 11.99
CA ASP A 125 3.52 -6.83 13.15
C ASP A 125 4.20 -5.98 14.25
N SER A 126 3.53 -5.77 15.37
CA SER A 126 4.05 -5.02 16.52
C SER A 126 5.29 -5.65 17.16
N ASN A 127 5.55 -6.93 16.94
CA ASN A 127 6.73 -7.66 17.45
C ASN A 127 7.88 -7.65 16.45
N GLY A 128 7.69 -7.04 15.27
CA GLY A 128 8.66 -7.05 14.18
C GLY A 128 8.66 -8.33 13.35
N SER A 129 7.71 -9.24 13.58
CA SER A 129 7.57 -10.45 12.79
C SER A 129 6.87 -10.16 11.46
N VAL A 130 7.28 -10.88 10.41
CA VAL A 130 6.70 -10.70 9.08
C VAL A 130 5.29 -11.30 9.05
N ALA A 131 4.27 -10.47 8.88
CA ALA A 131 2.89 -10.88 8.69
C ALA A 131 2.55 -11.14 7.22
N VAL A 132 3.03 -10.26 6.32
CA VAL A 132 2.83 -10.39 4.86
C VAL A 132 4.12 -10.01 4.13
N GLN A 133 4.46 -10.76 3.08
CA GLN A 133 5.47 -10.37 2.09
C GLN A 133 4.83 -10.17 0.73
N VAL A 134 5.27 -9.14 0.02
CA VAL A 134 4.88 -8.84 -1.36
C VAL A 134 6.15 -8.82 -2.20
N LEU A 135 6.33 -9.81 -3.06
CA LEU A 135 7.55 -10.06 -3.81
C LEU A 135 7.28 -10.08 -5.31
N HIS A 136 8.02 -9.27 -6.06
CA HIS A 136 7.88 -9.23 -7.51
C HIS A 136 8.50 -10.47 -8.18
N ARG A 137 7.78 -11.05 -9.13
CA ARG A 137 8.18 -12.30 -9.84
C ARG A 137 9.17 -12.08 -10.98
N GLY A 138 9.79 -10.93 -11.08
CA GLY A 138 10.74 -10.62 -12.16
C GLY A 138 10.07 -10.73 -13.55
N VAL A 139 10.72 -11.47 -14.46
CA VAL A 139 10.30 -11.63 -15.86
C VAL A 139 8.92 -12.31 -16.01
N ALA A 140 8.53 -13.16 -15.06
CA ALA A 140 7.22 -13.83 -15.07
C ALA A 140 6.05 -12.84 -14.86
N GLY A 141 6.35 -11.66 -14.32
CA GLY A 141 5.39 -10.60 -14.03
C GLY A 141 4.42 -10.92 -12.90
N GLY A 142 3.92 -9.90 -12.25
CA GLY A 142 3.04 -10.03 -11.09
C GLY A 142 3.83 -10.10 -9.77
N TRP A 143 3.11 -10.36 -8.70
CA TRP A 143 3.64 -10.41 -7.33
C TRP A 143 3.17 -11.65 -6.60
N ASP A 144 4.09 -12.35 -5.94
CA ASP A 144 3.76 -13.35 -4.95
C ASP A 144 3.47 -12.63 -3.62
N ILE A 145 2.35 -12.98 -3.00
CA ILE A 145 1.96 -12.46 -1.69
C ILE A 145 1.94 -13.64 -0.72
N GLN A 146 2.86 -13.63 0.23
CA GLN A 146 2.94 -14.62 1.30
C GLN A 146 2.31 -14.03 2.55
N ASP A 147 1.19 -14.59 2.98
CA ASP A 147 0.42 -14.11 4.14
C ASP A 147 0.42 -15.16 5.24
N GLN A 148 1.07 -14.85 6.36
CA GLN A 148 1.17 -15.71 7.53
C GLN A 148 -0.01 -15.57 8.49
N SER A 149 -0.74 -14.45 8.39
CA SER A 149 -1.80 -14.09 9.34
C SER A 149 -3.22 -14.29 8.78
N GLN A 150 -3.35 -14.85 7.58
CA GLN A 150 -4.64 -15.16 6.93
C GLN A 150 -5.56 -13.93 6.79
N HIS A 151 -5.02 -12.86 6.26
CA HIS A 151 -5.80 -11.65 6.00
C HIS A 151 -6.83 -11.85 4.88
N SER A 152 -7.85 -11.01 4.86
CA SER A 152 -8.86 -11.04 3.79
C SER A 152 -8.28 -10.60 2.44
N PRO A 153 -8.81 -11.11 1.31
CA PRO A 153 -8.43 -10.64 -0.03
C PRO A 153 -8.57 -9.13 -0.21
N CYS A 154 -9.56 -8.51 0.43
CA CYS A 154 -9.74 -7.05 0.45
C CYS A 154 -8.53 -6.35 1.06
N PHE A 155 -8.05 -6.81 2.23
CA PHE A 155 -6.88 -6.22 2.88
C PHE A 155 -5.61 -6.43 2.07
N LEU A 156 -5.37 -7.62 1.51
CA LEU A 156 -4.19 -7.90 0.70
C LEU A 156 -4.14 -7.03 -0.57
N CYS A 157 -5.27 -6.85 -1.25
CA CYS A 157 -5.37 -5.91 -2.37
C CYS A 157 -5.18 -4.45 -1.95
N GLY A 158 -5.70 -4.06 -0.80
CA GLY A 158 -5.51 -2.73 -0.20
C GLY A 158 -4.05 -2.48 0.19
N LEU A 159 -3.41 -3.47 0.82
CA LEU A 159 -1.98 -3.43 1.15
C LEU A 159 -1.13 -3.24 -0.11
N PHE A 160 -1.41 -4.00 -1.18
CA PHE A 160 -0.74 -3.81 -2.45
C PHE A 160 -0.94 -2.40 -3.03
N ALA A 161 -2.15 -1.84 -2.92
CA ALA A 161 -2.39 -0.46 -3.33
C ALA A 161 -1.53 0.53 -2.52
N PHE A 162 -1.35 0.31 -1.21
CA PHE A 162 -0.46 1.12 -0.36
C PHE A 162 1.01 1.01 -0.80
N CYS A 163 1.48 -0.20 -1.15
CA CYS A 163 2.82 -0.39 -1.73
C CYS A 163 3.01 0.48 -2.98
N ARG A 164 2.02 0.50 -3.88
CA ARG A 164 2.07 1.30 -5.11
C ARG A 164 1.96 2.81 -4.84
N TYR A 165 1.28 3.24 -3.79
CA TYR A 165 1.28 4.64 -3.38
C TYR A 165 2.64 5.07 -2.82
N MET A 166 3.28 4.24 -1.98
CA MET A 166 4.64 4.51 -1.47
C MET A 166 5.66 4.61 -2.61
N GLU A 167 5.58 3.74 -3.60
CA GLU A 167 6.47 3.81 -4.78
C GLU A 167 6.33 5.15 -5.50
N ARG A 168 5.10 5.62 -5.71
CA ARG A 168 4.83 6.92 -6.36
C ARG A 168 5.37 8.13 -5.59
N GLU A 169 5.44 8.07 -4.26
CA GLU A 169 6.05 9.15 -3.47
C GLU A 169 7.57 9.28 -3.77
N ASN A 170 8.18 8.22 -4.29
CA ASN A 170 9.61 8.20 -4.66
C ASN A 170 9.85 8.44 -6.16
N GLU A 171 8.79 8.53 -6.97
CA GLU A 171 8.92 8.90 -8.38
C GLU A 171 9.23 10.39 -8.48
N PHE A 172 10.30 10.74 -9.17
CA PHE A 172 10.59 12.14 -9.45
C PHE A 172 9.48 12.74 -10.31
N PRO A 173 8.90 13.89 -9.95
CA PRO A 173 8.06 14.61 -10.88
C PRO A 173 8.95 15.01 -12.07
N VAL A 174 8.72 14.42 -13.23
CA VAL A 174 9.30 14.89 -14.49
C VAL A 174 8.60 16.23 -14.76
N VAL A 175 9.35 17.33 -14.57
CA VAL A 175 8.93 18.69 -14.90
C VAL A 175 9.11 18.92 -16.39
#